data_0f8b3f1a7f89f8a35e2eb885a00de157
#
_entry.id   0f8b3f1a7f89f8a35e2eb885a00de157
#
_cell.length_a   1.000
_cell.length_b   1.000
_cell.length_c   1.000
_cell.angle_alpha   90.00
_cell.angle_beta   90.00
_cell.angle_gamma   90.00
#
_symmetry.space_group_name_H-M   'P 1'
#
loop_
_entity.id
_entity.type
_entity.pdbx_description
1 polymer ?
#
loop_
_entity_poly.entity_id
_entity_poly.type
_entity_poly.pdbx_seq_one_letter_code
_entity_poly.pdbx_strand_id
1 'polypeptide(L)'
;LYTSGTTGLPKGIVRDIGGHIAALKWTMKNIYNIDENDVWWSASDIGWIVGHSYIVYAPLFKGCTTVIFEGKPVGTPDAGVFWKIISDYKVKSLFTAPTAFRAIKKEDPEGKFFSKYDLSSFESLFLAGERADPDTIKWAEKLLKVPVIDHWWQTETSWAISANCTGIEMQKTKYGSACKAVPGYDVKVIKPDQTL
;
A
#
# COMPACT_ATOMS: atom_id res chain seq x y z
N LEU A 1 10.82 -11.19 -12.59
CA LEU A 1 9.45 -10.81 -12.89
C LEU A 1 9.37 -10.16 -14.27
N TYR A 2 8.35 -10.51 -15.04
CA TYR A 2 8.09 -9.92 -16.35
C TYR A 2 6.93 -8.92 -16.30
N THR A 3 6.98 -7.90 -17.14
CA THR A 3 5.92 -6.91 -17.31
C THR A 3 5.68 -6.66 -18.80
N SER A 4 4.54 -6.06 -19.15
CA SER A 4 4.21 -5.74 -20.54
C SER A 4 5.25 -4.78 -21.14
N GLY A 5 5.84 -5.15 -22.26
CA GLY A 5 6.73 -4.27 -23.01
C GLY A 5 5.94 -3.27 -23.85
N THR A 6 6.50 -2.09 -24.08
CA THR A 6 5.93 -1.06 -24.97
C THR A 6 5.87 -1.50 -26.44
N THR A 7 6.68 -2.49 -26.81
CA THR A 7 6.77 -3.06 -28.17
C THR A 7 5.99 -4.36 -28.35
N GLY A 8 5.16 -4.76 -27.39
CA GLY A 8 4.38 -6.00 -27.41
C GLY A 8 5.10 -7.24 -26.89
N LEU A 9 6.43 -7.22 -26.76
CA LEU A 9 7.18 -8.30 -26.12
C LEU A 9 7.32 -8.05 -24.62
N PRO A 10 7.10 -9.08 -23.76
CA PRO A 10 7.33 -8.95 -22.32
C PRO A 10 8.77 -8.57 -22.02
N LYS A 11 8.98 -7.63 -21.12
CA LYS A 11 10.32 -7.28 -20.63
C LYS A 11 10.56 -7.90 -19.26
N GLY A 12 11.72 -8.52 -19.06
CA GLY A 12 12.18 -9.08 -17.80
C GLY A 12 12.86 -8.01 -16.96
N ILE A 13 12.44 -7.85 -15.72
CA ILE A 13 13.09 -6.96 -14.76
C ILE A 13 14.21 -7.73 -14.07
N VAL A 14 15.45 -7.29 -14.29
CA VAL A 14 16.64 -7.80 -13.58
C VAL A 14 16.80 -7.02 -12.28
N ARG A 15 16.95 -7.76 -11.19
CA ARG A 15 17.02 -7.15 -9.86
C ARG A 15 18.12 -7.83 -9.03
N ASP A 16 19.00 -7.01 -8.50
CA ASP A 16 20.00 -7.47 -7.54
C ASP A 16 19.32 -7.87 -6.24
N ILE A 17 19.62 -9.08 -5.75
CA ILE A 17 18.99 -9.64 -4.55
C ILE A 17 19.41 -8.85 -3.31
N GLY A 18 20.70 -8.50 -3.16
CA GLY A 18 21.19 -7.79 -1.99
C GLY A 18 20.58 -6.40 -1.83
N GLY A 19 20.56 -5.62 -2.92
CA GLY A 19 19.94 -4.31 -2.95
C GLY A 19 18.41 -4.39 -2.74
N HIS A 20 17.76 -5.40 -3.30
CA HIS A 20 16.33 -5.61 -3.12
C HIS A 20 15.96 -5.90 -1.66
N ILE A 21 16.68 -6.79 -1.00
CA ILE A 21 16.49 -7.10 0.43
C ILE A 21 16.69 -5.85 1.28
N ALA A 22 17.78 -5.11 1.06
CA ALA A 22 18.08 -3.88 1.79
C ALA A 22 16.93 -2.86 1.65
N ALA A 23 16.46 -2.62 0.42
CA ALA A 23 15.35 -1.71 0.14
C ALA A 23 14.05 -2.17 0.81
N LEU A 24 13.68 -3.44 0.71
CA LEU A 24 12.44 -3.93 1.32
C LEU A 24 12.48 -3.86 2.85
N LYS A 25 13.59 -4.23 3.48
CA LYS A 25 13.74 -4.08 4.95
C LYS A 25 13.64 -2.61 5.36
N TRP A 26 14.30 -1.73 4.62
CA TRP A 26 14.25 -0.30 4.87
C TRP A 26 12.82 0.26 4.75
N THR A 27 12.09 -0.13 3.69
CA THR A 27 10.72 0.37 3.45
C THR A 27 9.72 -0.09 4.51
N MET A 28 9.83 -1.34 4.98
CA MET A 28 8.94 -1.85 6.04
C MET A 28 9.05 -0.99 7.30
N LYS A 29 10.28 -0.62 7.71
CA LYS A 29 10.50 0.23 8.88
C LYS A 29 10.12 1.68 8.63
N ASN A 30 10.62 2.27 7.55
CA ASN A 30 10.65 3.72 7.39
C ASN A 30 9.43 4.27 6.63
N ILE A 31 8.88 3.52 5.67
CA ILE A 31 7.66 3.93 4.97
C ILE A 31 6.43 3.45 5.73
N TYR A 32 6.36 2.16 6.06
CA TYR A 32 5.16 1.53 6.59
C TYR A 32 5.10 1.46 8.12
N ASN A 33 6.15 1.85 8.82
CA ASN A 33 6.28 1.82 10.29
C ASN A 33 6.01 0.43 10.90
N ILE A 34 6.52 -0.61 10.25
CA ILE A 34 6.35 -2.01 10.67
C ILE A 34 7.61 -2.54 11.33
N ASP A 35 7.45 -3.16 12.48
CA ASP A 35 8.48 -3.87 13.24
C ASP A 35 8.17 -5.38 13.35
N GLU A 36 9.09 -6.16 13.95
CA GLU A 36 9.05 -7.63 13.99
C GLU A 36 7.80 -8.23 14.65
N ASN A 37 7.23 -7.53 15.62
CA ASN A 37 6.04 -8.00 16.34
C ASN A 37 4.71 -7.49 15.75
N ASP A 38 4.79 -6.68 14.70
CA ASP A 38 3.59 -6.12 14.09
C ASP A 38 2.94 -7.11 13.12
N VAL A 39 1.66 -6.88 12.85
CA VAL A 39 0.92 -7.60 11.82
C VAL A 39 0.73 -6.68 10.61
N TRP A 40 1.30 -7.11 9.51
CA TRP A 40 1.22 -6.46 8.20
C TRP A 40 0.25 -7.16 7.28
N TRP A 41 -0.51 -6.40 6.51
CA TRP A 41 -1.37 -6.96 5.47
C TRP A 41 -1.23 -6.21 4.15
N SER A 42 -0.76 -6.89 3.12
CA SER A 42 -0.85 -6.41 1.74
C SER A 42 -1.97 -7.17 1.01
N ALA A 43 -3.13 -6.53 0.88
CA ALA A 43 -4.29 -7.08 0.20
C ALA A 43 -4.20 -6.79 -1.31
N SER A 44 -3.41 -7.59 -2.00
CA SER A 44 -3.17 -7.49 -3.44
C SER A 44 -2.98 -8.87 -4.06
N ASP A 45 -2.94 -8.92 -5.39
CA ASP A 45 -2.68 -10.13 -6.12
C ASP A 45 -1.19 -10.48 -6.08
N ILE A 46 -0.88 -11.75 -5.74
CA ILE A 46 0.48 -12.25 -5.65
C ILE A 46 1.22 -12.27 -7.00
N GLY A 47 0.49 -12.24 -8.11
CA GLY A 47 1.06 -12.20 -9.46
C GLY A 47 1.69 -10.85 -9.83
N TRP A 48 1.37 -9.77 -9.11
CA TRP A 48 1.96 -8.46 -9.30
C TRP A 48 3.20 -8.25 -8.44
N ILE A 49 4.00 -7.23 -8.79
CA ILE A 49 5.19 -6.88 -8.02
C ILE A 49 4.88 -6.58 -6.54
N VAL A 50 3.72 -6.01 -6.25
CA VAL A 50 3.29 -5.77 -4.86
C VAL A 50 3.15 -7.07 -4.09
N GLY A 51 2.67 -8.13 -4.72
CA GLY A 51 2.60 -9.46 -4.12
C GLY A 51 3.98 -10.00 -3.81
N HIS A 52 4.89 -9.97 -4.77
CA HIS A 52 6.28 -10.40 -4.57
C HIS A 52 6.96 -9.59 -3.46
N SER A 53 6.93 -8.27 -3.56
CA SER A 53 7.63 -7.40 -2.62
C SER A 53 6.98 -7.40 -1.22
N TYR A 54 5.66 -7.26 -1.12
CA TYR A 54 4.99 -6.90 0.13
C TYR A 54 3.99 -7.91 0.67
N ILE A 55 3.66 -8.98 -0.07
CA ILE A 55 3.00 -10.16 0.50
C ILE A 55 4.05 -11.17 0.96
N VAL A 56 5.09 -11.40 0.14
CA VAL A 56 6.07 -12.47 0.40
C VAL A 56 7.36 -11.94 1.02
N TYR A 57 8.15 -11.16 0.27
CA TYR A 57 9.55 -10.94 0.65
C TYR A 57 9.72 -9.94 1.80
N ALA A 58 9.13 -8.75 1.72
CA ALA A 58 9.36 -7.71 2.71
C ALA A 58 8.94 -8.11 4.14
N PRO A 59 7.75 -8.70 4.37
CA PRO A 59 7.37 -9.15 5.69
C PRO A 59 8.31 -10.23 6.25
N LEU A 60 8.72 -11.18 5.42
CA LEU A 60 9.65 -12.25 5.82
C LEU A 60 11.04 -11.70 6.15
N PHE A 61 11.56 -10.78 5.34
CA PHE A 61 12.85 -10.12 5.65
C PHE A 61 12.78 -9.22 6.88
N LYS A 62 11.62 -8.64 7.14
CA LYS A 62 11.39 -7.83 8.35
C LYS A 62 11.21 -8.70 9.59
N GLY A 63 10.73 -9.93 9.43
CA GLY A 63 10.40 -10.83 10.54
C GLY A 63 9.07 -10.50 11.21
N CYS A 64 8.17 -9.81 10.53
CA CYS A 64 6.82 -9.51 11.04
C CYS A 64 5.80 -10.56 10.59
N THR A 65 4.64 -10.57 11.23
CA THR A 65 3.52 -11.40 10.80
C THR A 65 2.91 -10.82 9.53
N THR A 66 2.64 -11.64 8.52
CA THR A 66 1.94 -11.26 7.29
C THR A 66 0.63 -12.01 7.14
N VAL A 67 -0.41 -11.29 6.69
CA VAL A 67 -1.70 -11.89 6.36
C VAL A 67 -1.73 -12.25 4.88
N ILE A 68 -2.07 -13.49 4.58
CA ILE A 68 -2.38 -13.94 3.22
C ILE A 68 -3.89 -14.14 3.14
N PHE A 69 -4.52 -13.48 2.20
CA PHE A 69 -5.97 -13.46 2.06
C PHE A 69 -6.38 -13.90 0.65
N GLU A 70 -7.14 -14.98 0.59
CA GLU A 70 -7.80 -15.45 -0.63
C GLU A 70 -9.24 -14.97 -0.64
N GLY A 71 -9.49 -13.82 -1.27
CA GLY A 71 -10.82 -13.23 -1.31
C GLY A 71 -10.87 -11.88 -2.01
N LYS A 72 -12.02 -11.22 -1.88
CA LYS A 72 -12.27 -9.90 -2.47
C LYS A 72 -12.66 -8.91 -1.38
N PRO A 73 -12.49 -7.59 -1.63
CA PRO A 73 -12.85 -6.56 -0.65
C PRO A 73 -14.37 -6.45 -0.41
N VAL A 74 -15.18 -6.99 -1.32
CA VAL A 74 -16.63 -6.99 -1.28
C VAL A 74 -17.20 -8.32 -1.79
N GLY A 75 -18.44 -8.61 -1.47
CA GLY A 75 -19.19 -9.77 -1.98
C GLY A 75 -19.26 -10.91 -0.98
N THR A 76 -18.18 -11.47 -0.49
CA THR A 76 -18.21 -12.64 0.38
C THR A 76 -17.32 -12.45 1.62
N PRO A 77 -17.88 -12.47 2.82
CA PRO A 77 -19.32 -12.57 3.12
C PRO A 77 -20.09 -11.27 2.80
N ASP A 78 -19.44 -10.11 2.98
CA ASP A 78 -19.97 -8.76 2.75
C ASP A 78 -18.83 -7.73 2.66
N ALA A 79 -19.17 -6.44 2.57
CA ALA A 79 -18.20 -5.35 2.51
C ALA A 79 -17.43 -5.10 3.82
N GLY A 80 -17.73 -5.84 4.88
CA GLY A 80 -17.01 -5.79 6.16
C GLY A 80 -15.83 -6.74 6.27
N VAL A 81 -15.55 -7.56 5.25
CA VAL A 81 -14.51 -8.59 5.32
C VAL A 81 -13.12 -8.02 5.65
N PHE A 82 -12.77 -6.85 5.11
CA PHE A 82 -11.49 -6.21 5.43
C PHE A 82 -11.42 -5.79 6.90
N TRP A 83 -12.51 -5.24 7.42
CA TRP A 83 -12.60 -4.85 8.83
C TRP A 83 -12.51 -6.05 9.76
N LYS A 84 -13.16 -7.15 9.37
CA LYS A 84 -13.08 -8.43 10.10
C LYS A 84 -11.62 -8.93 10.19
N ILE A 85 -10.91 -8.96 9.08
CA ILE A 85 -9.50 -9.41 9.03
C ILE A 85 -8.61 -8.51 9.89
N ILE A 86 -8.75 -7.20 9.76
CA ILE A 86 -7.99 -6.25 10.58
C ILE A 86 -8.24 -6.49 12.07
N SER A 87 -9.50 -6.68 12.45
CA SER A 87 -9.89 -6.93 13.83
C SER A 87 -9.37 -8.27 14.36
N ASP A 88 -9.60 -9.36 13.62
CA ASP A 88 -9.28 -10.72 14.06
C ASP A 88 -7.77 -10.94 14.21
N TYR A 89 -6.99 -10.39 13.29
CA TYR A 89 -5.53 -10.56 13.25
C TYR A 89 -4.75 -9.38 13.83
N LYS A 90 -5.44 -8.35 14.33
CA LYS A 90 -4.81 -7.14 14.88
C LYS A 90 -3.83 -6.48 13.92
N VAL A 91 -4.26 -6.33 12.66
CA VAL A 91 -3.46 -5.73 11.61
C VAL A 91 -3.13 -4.28 11.98
N LYS A 92 -1.85 -3.94 11.96
CA LYS A 92 -1.36 -2.58 12.21
C LYS A 92 -1.44 -1.69 10.98
N SER A 93 -1.07 -2.23 9.81
CA SER A 93 -1.08 -1.47 8.56
C SER A 93 -1.55 -2.33 7.40
N LEU A 94 -2.39 -1.73 6.55
CA LEU A 94 -2.92 -2.34 5.33
C LEU A 94 -2.35 -1.61 4.11
N PHE A 95 -1.88 -2.39 3.13
CA PHE A 95 -1.55 -1.90 1.81
C PHE A 95 -2.47 -2.53 0.76
N THR A 96 -3.17 -1.73 -0.04
CA THR A 96 -4.07 -2.22 -1.10
C THR A 96 -4.20 -1.21 -2.25
N ALA A 97 -5.00 -1.54 -3.26
CA ALA A 97 -5.30 -0.64 -4.35
C ALA A 97 -6.49 0.29 -4.03
N PRO A 98 -6.53 1.51 -4.56
CA PRO A 98 -7.67 2.42 -4.43
C PRO A 98 -9.00 1.81 -4.88
N THR A 99 -8.96 0.94 -5.90
CA THR A 99 -10.15 0.19 -6.39
C THR A 99 -10.81 -0.64 -5.30
N ALA A 100 -10.07 -1.23 -4.37
CA ALA A 100 -10.63 -2.00 -3.26
C ALA A 100 -11.48 -1.08 -2.35
N PHE A 101 -10.95 0.08 -2.00
CA PHE A 101 -11.66 1.05 -1.16
C PHE A 101 -12.83 1.72 -1.88
N ARG A 102 -12.73 1.96 -3.19
CA ARG A 102 -13.91 2.40 -3.97
C ARG A 102 -15.02 1.36 -3.98
N ALA A 103 -14.68 0.07 -4.09
CA ALA A 103 -15.66 -1.00 -4.03
C ALA A 103 -16.34 -1.07 -2.65
N ILE A 104 -15.58 -1.01 -1.56
CA ILE A 104 -16.12 -0.99 -0.19
C ILE A 104 -17.02 0.24 0.01
N LYS A 105 -16.55 1.44 -0.37
CA LYS A 105 -17.33 2.68 -0.28
C LYS A 105 -18.65 2.61 -1.05
N LYS A 106 -18.66 1.95 -2.21
CA LYS A 106 -19.88 1.78 -3.01
C LYS A 106 -20.90 0.88 -2.32
N GLU A 107 -20.45 -0.21 -1.69
CA GLU A 107 -21.33 -1.17 -1.01
C GLU A 107 -21.75 -0.71 0.40
N ASP A 108 -20.84 -0.01 1.10
CA ASP A 108 -21.05 0.46 2.47
C ASP A 108 -20.59 1.91 2.66
N PRO A 109 -21.26 2.89 2.02
CA PRO A 109 -20.83 4.29 2.06
C PRO A 109 -20.88 4.90 3.46
N GLU A 110 -21.76 4.40 4.33
CA GLU A 110 -21.93 4.86 5.71
C GLU A 110 -21.06 4.12 6.72
N GLY A 111 -20.34 3.07 6.32
CA GLY A 111 -19.50 2.28 7.21
C GLY A 111 -20.28 1.44 8.24
N LYS A 112 -21.45 0.94 7.87
CA LYS A 112 -22.27 0.11 8.78
C LYS A 112 -21.58 -1.18 9.19
N PHE A 113 -20.82 -1.79 8.27
CA PHE A 113 -20.03 -2.98 8.59
C PHE A 113 -18.81 -2.66 9.44
N PHE A 114 -18.20 -1.51 9.23
CA PHE A 114 -17.04 -1.05 10.01
C PHE A 114 -17.31 -1.04 11.51
N SER A 115 -18.47 -0.54 11.94
CA SER A 115 -18.84 -0.41 13.35
C SER A 115 -18.96 -1.73 14.12
N LYS A 116 -18.92 -2.87 13.42
CA LYS A 116 -19.02 -4.21 14.03
C LYS A 116 -17.68 -4.75 14.52
N TYR A 117 -16.58 -4.12 14.18
CA TYR A 117 -15.23 -4.65 14.38
C TYR A 117 -14.35 -3.71 15.18
N ASP A 118 -13.45 -4.28 15.99
CA ASP A 118 -12.43 -3.54 16.74
C ASP A 118 -11.19 -3.31 15.88
N LEU A 119 -10.99 -2.07 15.43
CA LEU A 119 -9.83 -1.67 14.64
C LEU A 119 -8.81 -0.87 15.47
N SER A 120 -8.78 -1.03 16.77
CA SER A 120 -7.86 -0.28 17.66
C SER A 120 -6.37 -0.51 17.40
N SER A 121 -6.02 -1.66 16.77
CA SER A 121 -4.65 -1.97 16.32
C SER A 121 -4.25 -1.28 15.03
N PHE A 122 -5.21 -0.75 14.26
CA PHE A 122 -4.98 -0.27 12.91
C PHE A 122 -4.47 1.17 12.91
N GLU A 123 -3.28 1.41 12.37
CA GLU A 123 -2.60 2.70 12.43
C GLU A 123 -2.50 3.41 11.08
N SER A 124 -2.54 2.68 9.94
CA SER A 124 -2.37 3.31 8.63
C SER A 124 -2.90 2.47 7.47
N LEU A 125 -3.35 3.17 6.43
CA LEU A 125 -3.73 2.62 5.14
C LEU A 125 -2.82 3.17 4.05
N PHE A 126 -2.18 2.28 3.29
CA PHE A 126 -1.40 2.64 2.11
C PHE A 126 -2.11 2.23 0.84
N LEU A 127 -2.14 3.13 -0.14
CA LEU A 127 -2.77 2.92 -1.45
C LEU A 127 -1.75 3.11 -2.57
N ALA A 128 -1.74 2.20 -3.54
CA ALA A 128 -0.94 2.33 -4.76
C ALA A 128 -1.51 1.52 -5.92
N GLY A 129 -0.87 1.64 -7.09
CA GLY A 129 -1.23 0.94 -8.33
C GLY A 129 -2.00 1.80 -9.32
N GLU A 130 -2.71 2.79 -8.81
CA GLU A 130 -3.37 3.86 -9.57
C GLU A 130 -3.49 5.10 -8.68
N ARG A 131 -3.79 6.24 -9.27
CA ARG A 131 -4.01 7.45 -8.48
C ARG A 131 -5.23 7.27 -7.57
N ALA A 132 -5.03 7.47 -6.28
CA ALA A 132 -6.11 7.52 -5.32
C ALA A 132 -6.87 8.85 -5.44
N ASP A 133 -8.17 8.77 -5.74
CA ASP A 133 -8.99 9.97 -5.85
C ASP A 133 -9.24 10.60 -4.47
N PRO A 134 -9.27 11.96 -4.39
CA PRO A 134 -9.44 12.67 -3.12
C PRO A 134 -10.70 12.30 -2.33
N ASP A 135 -11.79 11.95 -3.00
CA ASP A 135 -13.06 11.63 -2.34
C ASP A 135 -13.04 10.26 -1.67
N THR A 136 -12.32 9.31 -2.27
CA THR A 136 -12.10 8.00 -1.64
C THR A 136 -11.16 8.12 -0.44
N ILE A 137 -10.08 8.90 -0.56
CA ILE A 137 -9.16 9.14 0.56
C ILE A 137 -9.88 9.81 1.74
N LYS A 138 -10.61 10.89 1.49
CA LYS A 138 -11.37 11.61 2.53
C LYS A 138 -12.40 10.73 3.22
N TRP A 139 -13.11 9.91 2.45
CA TRP A 139 -14.07 8.95 3.00
C TRP A 139 -13.38 7.93 3.89
N ALA A 140 -12.28 7.34 3.44
CA ALA A 140 -11.52 6.36 4.19
C ALA A 140 -10.92 6.96 5.48
N GLU A 141 -10.32 8.15 5.43
CA GLU A 141 -9.81 8.85 6.62
C GLU A 141 -10.92 9.16 7.64
N LYS A 142 -12.08 9.63 7.14
CA LYS A 142 -13.24 9.89 8.01
C LYS A 142 -13.74 8.64 8.71
N LEU A 143 -13.75 7.51 7.99
CA LEU A 143 -14.22 6.22 8.51
C LEU A 143 -13.20 5.60 9.48
N LEU A 144 -11.96 5.47 9.03
CA LEU A 144 -10.92 4.72 9.73
C LEU A 144 -10.27 5.51 10.88
N LYS A 145 -10.29 6.85 10.82
CA LYS A 145 -9.60 7.76 11.75
C LYS A 145 -8.09 7.57 11.82
N VAL A 146 -7.51 7.03 10.75
CA VAL A 146 -6.05 6.87 10.58
C VAL A 146 -5.61 7.52 9.27
N PRO A 147 -4.31 7.81 9.10
CA PRO A 147 -3.78 8.31 7.84
C PRO A 147 -4.04 7.37 6.67
N VAL A 148 -4.49 7.93 5.54
CA VAL A 148 -4.62 7.24 4.25
C VAL A 148 -3.59 7.82 3.29
N ILE A 149 -2.62 7.01 2.91
CA ILE A 149 -1.41 7.43 2.23
C ILE A 149 -1.41 6.87 0.81
N ASP A 150 -1.53 7.76 -0.17
CA ASP A 150 -1.23 7.42 -1.56
C ASP A 150 0.28 7.46 -1.76
N HIS A 151 0.86 6.45 -2.42
CA HIS A 151 2.27 6.40 -2.72
C HIS A 151 2.50 5.84 -4.12
N TRP A 152 3.58 6.28 -4.76
CA TRP A 152 3.88 5.96 -6.16
C TRP A 152 5.13 5.11 -6.30
N TRP A 153 5.00 4.06 -7.10
CA TRP A 153 6.07 3.16 -7.50
C TRP A 153 5.70 2.38 -8.78
N GLN A 154 6.61 1.58 -9.25
CA GLN A 154 6.46 0.79 -10.48
C GLN A 154 7.00 -0.63 -10.29
N THR A 155 6.65 -1.53 -11.20
CA THR A 155 7.21 -2.89 -11.23
C THR A 155 8.75 -2.83 -11.33
N GLU A 156 9.26 -1.89 -12.11
CA GLU A 156 10.69 -1.68 -12.35
C GLU A 156 11.45 -1.25 -11.11
N THR A 157 10.83 -0.48 -10.22
CA THR A 157 11.46 -0.01 -8.98
C THR A 157 11.27 -0.98 -7.82
N SER A 158 10.19 -1.75 -7.80
CA SER A 158 9.78 -2.72 -6.78
C SER A 158 9.52 -2.19 -5.37
N TRP A 159 9.68 -0.92 -5.14
CA TRP A 159 9.37 -0.20 -3.91
C TRP A 159 9.09 1.27 -4.21
N ALA A 160 8.58 2.01 -3.23
CA ALA A 160 8.07 3.35 -3.45
C ALA A 160 9.16 4.34 -3.91
N ILE A 161 8.85 5.10 -4.97
CA ILE A 161 9.62 6.25 -5.44
C ILE A 161 9.27 7.49 -4.62
N SER A 162 7.96 7.66 -4.34
CA SER A 162 7.48 8.72 -3.45
C SER A 162 6.43 8.17 -2.48
N ALA A 163 6.51 8.59 -1.25
CA ALA A 163 5.63 8.16 -0.16
C ALA A 163 5.69 9.14 1.02
N ASN A 164 4.77 8.98 1.96
CA ASN A 164 4.89 9.51 3.31
C ASN A 164 5.62 8.46 4.17
N CYS A 165 6.82 8.78 4.62
CA CYS A 165 7.65 7.85 5.40
C CYS A 165 7.22 7.87 6.87
N THR A 166 6.11 7.18 7.20
CA THR A 166 5.48 7.25 8.54
C THR A 166 6.37 6.74 9.67
N GLY A 167 7.31 5.85 9.36
CA GLY A 167 8.28 5.36 10.35
C GLY A 167 9.43 6.32 10.64
N ILE A 168 9.56 7.42 9.89
CA ILE A 168 10.53 8.50 10.12
C ILE A 168 9.79 9.70 10.72
N GLU A 169 8.87 10.26 9.95
CA GLU A 169 8.08 11.42 10.35
C GLU A 169 6.80 11.47 9.52
N MET A 170 5.65 11.50 10.18
CA MET A 170 4.37 11.65 9.50
C MET A 170 4.20 13.07 8.99
N GLN A 171 4.22 13.24 7.68
CA GLN A 171 3.96 14.52 7.04
C GLN A 171 2.48 14.69 6.70
N LYS A 172 2.04 15.94 6.60
CA LYS A 172 0.67 16.26 6.18
C LYS A 172 0.42 15.72 4.77
N THR A 173 -0.57 14.84 4.63
CA THR A 173 -1.00 14.32 3.34
C THR A 173 -1.65 15.42 2.49
N LYS A 174 -1.44 15.34 1.17
CA LYS A 174 -2.15 16.16 0.18
C LYS A 174 -2.96 15.22 -0.70
N TYR A 175 -4.25 15.38 -0.72
CA TYR A 175 -5.15 14.52 -1.50
C TYR A 175 -4.80 14.53 -2.99
N GLY A 176 -4.66 13.32 -3.57
CA GLY A 176 -4.27 13.13 -4.95
C GLY A 176 -2.77 13.32 -5.23
N SER A 177 -1.94 13.37 -4.19
CA SER A 177 -0.48 13.43 -4.28
C SER A 177 0.15 12.20 -3.62
N ALA A 178 1.14 11.62 -4.29
CA ALA A 178 1.95 10.54 -3.75
C ALA A 178 3.08 11.02 -2.81
N CYS A 179 2.90 12.18 -2.18
CA CYS A 179 3.81 12.78 -1.20
C CYS A 179 5.18 13.20 -1.80
N LYS A 180 6.28 12.92 -1.11
CA LYS A 180 7.63 13.33 -1.50
C LYS A 180 8.46 12.13 -1.98
N ALA A 181 9.54 12.43 -2.71
CA ALA A 181 10.56 11.43 -3.01
C ALA A 181 11.04 10.78 -1.71
N VAL A 182 11.12 9.46 -1.72
CA VAL A 182 11.73 8.73 -0.60
C VAL A 182 13.27 8.80 -0.70
N PRO A 183 14.00 8.67 0.41
CA PRO A 183 15.45 8.59 0.40
C PRO A 183 15.96 7.56 -0.63
N GLY A 184 16.89 7.98 -1.49
CA GLY A 184 17.42 7.20 -2.60
C GLY A 184 16.89 7.60 -3.98
N TYR A 185 15.86 8.44 -4.06
CA TYR A 185 15.33 8.97 -5.33
C TYR A 185 15.46 10.49 -5.42
N ASP A 186 15.93 10.99 -6.58
CA ASP A 186 15.88 12.40 -6.98
C ASP A 186 14.73 12.60 -7.97
N VAL A 187 13.54 12.89 -7.44
CA VAL A 187 12.32 13.10 -8.24
C VAL A 187 12.12 14.57 -8.52
N LYS A 188 11.99 14.90 -9.82
CA LYS A 188 11.75 16.26 -10.29
C LYS A 188 10.52 16.31 -11.17
N VAL A 189 9.76 17.40 -11.05
CA VAL A 189 8.70 17.75 -11.97
C VAL A 189 9.28 18.68 -13.01
N ILE A 190 9.26 18.27 -14.26
CA ILE A 190 9.74 19.07 -15.38
C ILE A 190 8.57 19.62 -16.18
N LYS A 191 8.72 20.82 -16.73
CA LYS A 191 7.74 21.42 -17.64
C LYS A 191 7.77 20.73 -19.01
N PRO A 192 6.76 20.95 -19.88
CA PRO A 192 6.74 20.39 -21.24
C PRO A 192 7.96 20.75 -22.08
N ASP A 193 8.59 21.88 -21.82
CA ASP A 193 9.83 22.34 -22.47
C ASP A 193 11.10 21.73 -21.87
N GLN A 194 10.96 20.74 -20.98
CA GLN A 194 12.04 20.05 -20.27
C GLN A 194 12.84 20.91 -19.28
N THR A 195 12.36 22.09 -18.91
CA THR A 195 12.92 22.90 -17.83
C THR A 195 12.35 22.48 -16.46
N LEU A 196 13.05 22.80 -15.35
CA LEU A 196 12.61 22.59 -13.97
C LEU A 196 11.58 23.64 -13.50
#